data_8a6319d8cf2eb69e95262d52e7740a93
#
_entry.id   8a6319d8cf2eb69e95262d52e7740a93
#
_cell.length_a   1.000
_cell.length_b   1.000
_cell.length_c   1.000
_cell.angle_alpha   90.00
_cell.angle_beta   90.00
_cell.angle_gamma   90.00
#
_symmetry.space_group_name_H-M   'P 1'
#
loop_
_entity.id
_entity.type
_entity.pdbx_description
1 polymer ?
#
loop_
_entity_poly.entity_id
_entity_poly.type
_entity_poly.pdbx_seq_one_letter_code
_entity_poly.pdbx_strand_id
1 'polypeptide(L)'
;MYTTRRATLDDVPSLVALVESAYRGEPSRAGWTTEADLLHGQRTDEEEVVRVVADRAGRVLVVEDGGATLLACCHLEPRDHGTAYFGMFAVRPGRQGGGVGSALLVAAEQVAAIELGATALEMTVIRQRTELIAYYERRGWVRTGATRPFPADDARFGVPQRDDLEFSVLVKPLV
;
A
#
# COMPACT_ATOMS: atom_id res chain seq x y z
N MET A 1 -11.57 18.54 -5.61
CA MET A 1 -12.46 17.36 -5.36
C MET A 1 -11.70 16.13 -5.85
N TYR A 2 -11.62 15.04 -5.07
CA TYR A 2 -11.02 13.78 -5.56
C TYR A 2 -12.09 12.75 -5.82
N THR A 3 -11.78 11.84 -6.74
CA THR A 3 -12.62 10.70 -7.07
C THR A 3 -11.87 9.43 -6.77
N THR A 4 -12.51 8.48 -6.08
CA THR A 4 -11.97 7.14 -5.86
C THR A 4 -12.65 6.19 -6.86
N ARG A 5 -11.82 5.41 -7.56
CA ARG A 5 -12.30 4.41 -8.54
C ARG A 5 -11.38 3.19 -8.58
N ARG A 6 -11.83 2.15 -9.26
CA ARG A 6 -10.93 1.04 -9.61
C ARG A 6 -9.93 1.48 -10.68
N ALA A 7 -8.71 0.96 -10.56
CA ALA A 7 -7.70 1.12 -11.60
C ALA A 7 -8.04 0.29 -12.83
N THR A 8 -7.57 0.77 -13.96
CA THR A 8 -7.59 0.08 -15.25
C THR A 8 -6.16 -0.15 -15.75
N LEU A 9 -5.99 -0.93 -16.81
CA LEU A 9 -4.66 -1.16 -17.39
C LEU A 9 -4.01 0.13 -17.92
N ASP A 10 -4.81 1.12 -18.29
CA ASP A 10 -4.31 2.43 -18.72
C ASP A 10 -3.63 3.22 -17.59
N ASP A 11 -3.93 2.87 -16.33
CA ASP A 11 -3.32 3.51 -15.15
C ASP A 11 -1.93 2.96 -14.82
N VAL A 12 -1.51 1.84 -15.41
CA VAL A 12 -0.30 1.11 -15.03
C VAL A 12 0.96 2.00 -14.99
N PRO A 13 1.27 2.80 -16.02
CA PRO A 13 2.46 3.66 -15.96
C PRO A 13 2.41 4.68 -14.82
N SER A 14 1.23 5.26 -14.58
CA SER A 14 1.01 6.24 -13.50
C SER A 14 1.06 5.59 -12.12
N LEU A 15 0.59 4.35 -11.98
CA LEU A 15 0.67 3.56 -10.75
C LEU A 15 2.12 3.23 -10.40
N VAL A 16 2.91 2.74 -11.35
CA VAL A 16 4.33 2.47 -11.14
C VAL A 16 5.05 3.74 -10.67
N ALA A 17 4.85 4.85 -11.36
CA ALA A 17 5.48 6.12 -10.99
C ALA A 17 5.04 6.60 -9.60
N LEU A 18 3.76 6.47 -9.25
CA LEU A 18 3.22 6.85 -7.95
C LEU A 18 3.83 6.01 -6.82
N VAL A 19 3.83 4.69 -6.97
CA VAL A 19 4.37 3.77 -5.95
C VAL A 19 5.87 3.99 -5.77
N GLU A 20 6.65 4.08 -6.84
CA GLU A 20 8.08 4.36 -6.77
C GLU A 20 8.35 5.70 -6.06
N SER A 21 7.63 6.76 -6.40
CA SER A 21 7.82 8.07 -5.79
C SER A 21 7.49 8.12 -4.31
N ALA A 22 6.57 7.29 -3.84
CA ALA A 22 6.14 7.24 -2.44
C ALA A 22 7.05 6.39 -1.55
N TYR A 23 7.72 5.38 -2.12
CA TYR A 23 8.48 4.40 -1.35
C TYR A 23 9.99 4.51 -1.52
N ARG A 24 10.49 4.97 -2.67
CA ARG A 24 11.90 4.87 -3.06
C ARG A 24 12.52 6.20 -3.42
N GLY A 25 13.83 6.31 -3.13
CA GLY A 25 14.69 7.41 -3.55
C GLY A 25 14.31 8.78 -2.99
N GLU A 26 14.93 9.81 -3.54
CA GLU A 26 14.75 11.20 -3.11
C GLU A 26 13.28 11.70 -3.20
N PRO A 27 12.48 11.37 -4.21
CA PRO A 27 11.08 11.80 -4.24
C PRO A 27 10.28 11.37 -3.01
N SER A 28 10.55 10.17 -2.47
CA SER A 28 9.86 9.65 -1.27
C SER A 28 10.19 10.42 0.01
N ARG A 29 11.37 11.07 0.06
CA ARG A 29 11.80 11.87 1.20
C ARG A 29 10.98 13.15 1.39
N ALA A 30 10.26 13.61 0.36
CA ALA A 30 9.31 14.70 0.46
C ALA A 30 8.03 14.31 1.22
N GLY A 31 7.78 13.02 1.43
CA GLY A 31 6.70 12.52 2.26
C GLY A 31 7.05 12.50 3.75
N TRP A 32 6.04 12.34 4.60
CA TRP A 32 6.24 12.25 6.06
C TRP A 32 6.86 10.91 6.50
N THR A 33 6.88 9.90 5.63
CA THR A 33 7.48 8.59 5.85
C THR A 33 8.07 8.06 4.54
N THR A 34 9.16 7.32 4.63
CA THR A 34 9.88 6.77 3.47
C THR A 34 10.60 5.48 3.85
N GLU A 35 10.89 4.64 2.85
CA GLU A 35 11.76 3.48 2.97
C GLU A 35 13.17 3.74 2.40
N ALA A 36 13.46 4.97 1.94
CA ALA A 36 14.69 5.30 1.21
C ALA A 36 15.98 4.96 1.96
N ASP A 37 15.97 4.98 3.29
CA ASP A 37 17.13 4.62 4.11
C ASP A 37 17.22 3.13 4.43
N LEU A 38 16.12 2.38 4.24
CA LEU A 38 16.04 0.95 4.53
C LEU A 38 16.25 0.10 3.29
N LEU A 39 15.79 0.59 2.13
CA LEU A 39 15.76 -0.14 0.87
C LEU A 39 16.20 0.76 -0.29
N HIS A 40 17.12 0.26 -1.09
CA HIS A 40 17.45 0.82 -2.40
C HIS A 40 16.81 -0.02 -3.53
N GLY A 41 16.92 0.45 -4.76
CA GLY A 41 16.33 -0.22 -5.91
C GLY A 41 14.83 0.05 -6.04
N GLN A 42 14.16 -0.82 -6.76
CA GLN A 42 12.73 -0.66 -7.06
C GLN A 42 11.82 -1.10 -5.91
N ARG A 43 10.59 -0.61 -5.90
CA ARG A 43 9.50 -1.10 -5.06
C ARG A 43 8.53 -1.97 -5.86
N THR A 44 8.30 -1.64 -7.10
CA THR A 44 7.42 -2.34 -8.04
C THR A 44 7.92 -2.19 -9.46
N ASP A 45 7.29 -2.87 -10.38
CA ASP A 45 7.52 -2.74 -11.82
C ASP A 45 6.20 -2.84 -12.59
N GLU A 46 6.28 -2.62 -13.90
CA GLU A 46 5.11 -2.64 -14.78
C GLU A 46 4.45 -4.03 -14.81
N GLU A 47 5.23 -5.10 -14.84
CA GLU A 47 4.73 -6.49 -14.89
C GLU A 47 3.92 -6.83 -13.62
N GLU A 48 4.42 -6.45 -12.44
CA GLU A 48 3.70 -6.64 -11.19
C GLU A 48 2.40 -5.84 -11.16
N VAL A 49 2.45 -4.56 -11.55
CA VAL A 49 1.25 -3.71 -11.55
C VAL A 49 0.21 -4.20 -12.55
N VAL A 50 0.61 -4.61 -13.75
CA VAL A 50 -0.30 -5.25 -14.72
C VAL A 50 -0.97 -6.48 -14.10
N ARG A 51 -0.20 -7.34 -13.45
CA ARG A 51 -0.71 -8.56 -12.82
C ARG A 51 -1.79 -8.26 -11.78
N VAL A 52 -1.56 -7.31 -10.87
CA VAL A 52 -2.53 -7.00 -9.82
C VAL A 52 -3.74 -6.22 -10.32
N VAL A 53 -3.60 -5.37 -11.34
CA VAL A 53 -4.72 -4.65 -11.96
C VAL A 53 -5.60 -5.59 -12.78
N ALA A 54 -5.01 -6.56 -13.48
CA ALA A 54 -5.72 -7.54 -14.29
C ALA A 54 -6.39 -8.65 -13.46
N ASP A 55 -5.98 -8.84 -12.20
CA ASP A 55 -6.58 -9.85 -11.33
C ASP A 55 -8.02 -9.49 -10.99
N ARG A 56 -8.95 -10.39 -11.41
CA ARG A 56 -10.39 -10.22 -11.17
C ARG A 56 -10.80 -10.49 -9.74
N ALA A 57 -10.02 -11.27 -9.01
CA ALA A 57 -10.29 -11.57 -7.59
C ALA A 57 -9.93 -10.37 -6.71
N GLY A 58 -8.82 -9.68 -7.01
CA GLY A 58 -8.36 -8.52 -6.30
C GLY A 58 -9.00 -7.20 -6.74
N ARG A 59 -8.62 -6.12 -6.07
CA ARG A 59 -9.04 -4.74 -6.40
C ARG A 59 -7.85 -3.82 -6.26
N VAL A 60 -7.54 -3.07 -7.29
CA VAL A 60 -6.66 -1.90 -7.18
C VAL A 60 -7.53 -0.65 -7.18
N LEU A 61 -7.44 0.14 -6.12
CA LEU A 61 -8.14 1.41 -6.00
C LEU A 61 -7.18 2.56 -6.22
N VAL A 62 -7.65 3.59 -6.90
CA VAL A 62 -6.92 4.83 -7.12
C VAL A 62 -7.75 6.02 -6.67
N VAL A 63 -7.09 7.05 -6.18
CA VAL A 63 -7.67 8.37 -5.96
C VAL A 63 -7.04 9.31 -6.97
N GLU A 64 -7.86 10.03 -7.71
CA GLU A 64 -7.43 11.02 -8.70
C GLU A 64 -8.01 12.40 -8.41
N ASP A 65 -7.30 13.43 -8.83
CA ASP A 65 -7.83 14.79 -8.86
C ASP A 65 -8.66 15.03 -10.13
N GLY A 66 -9.28 16.20 -10.21
CA GLY A 66 -10.10 16.56 -11.37
C GLY A 66 -9.33 16.68 -12.71
N GLY A 67 -8.02 16.55 -12.70
CA GLY A 67 -7.14 16.54 -13.87
C GLY A 67 -6.60 15.14 -14.21
N ALA A 68 -7.21 14.08 -13.69
CA ALA A 68 -6.80 12.68 -13.86
C ALA A 68 -5.40 12.33 -13.34
N THR A 69 -4.83 13.17 -12.44
CA THR A 69 -3.57 12.86 -11.78
C THR A 69 -3.82 11.91 -10.62
N LEU A 70 -3.12 10.78 -10.58
CA LEU A 70 -3.21 9.83 -9.47
C LEU A 70 -2.55 10.43 -8.22
N LEU A 71 -3.32 10.53 -7.16
CA LEU A 71 -2.90 11.05 -5.86
C LEU A 71 -2.57 9.95 -4.86
N ALA A 72 -3.26 8.82 -4.94
CA ALA A 72 -3.06 7.67 -4.05
C ALA A 72 -3.54 6.38 -4.71
N CYS A 73 -3.02 5.26 -4.22
CA CYS A 73 -3.48 3.93 -4.61
C CYS A 73 -3.36 2.93 -3.47
N CYS A 74 -4.11 1.82 -3.57
CA CYS A 74 -3.92 0.62 -2.76
C CYS A 74 -4.38 -0.61 -3.52
N HIS A 75 -3.91 -1.78 -3.08
CA HIS A 75 -4.31 -3.10 -3.58
C HIS A 75 -4.99 -3.89 -2.47
N LEU A 76 -6.11 -4.53 -2.81
CA LEU A 76 -6.85 -5.46 -1.97
C LEU A 76 -6.86 -6.84 -2.63
N GLU A 77 -6.45 -7.85 -1.92
CA GLU A 77 -6.41 -9.24 -2.39
C GLU A 77 -7.15 -10.15 -1.39
N PRO A 78 -8.20 -10.87 -1.83
CA PRO A 78 -8.89 -11.79 -0.93
C PRO A 78 -7.94 -12.90 -0.47
N ARG A 79 -8.05 -13.27 0.79
CA ARG A 79 -7.31 -14.34 1.46
C ARG A 79 -8.29 -15.31 2.10
N ASP A 80 -7.77 -16.40 2.64
CA ASP A 80 -8.57 -17.38 3.35
C ASP A 80 -9.21 -16.80 4.63
N HIS A 81 -10.23 -17.49 5.13
CA HIS A 81 -10.89 -17.19 6.39
C HIS A 81 -11.52 -15.78 6.50
N GLY A 82 -12.01 -15.25 5.37
CA GLY A 82 -12.69 -13.95 5.37
C GLY A 82 -11.75 -12.76 5.57
N THR A 83 -10.48 -12.92 5.28
CA THR A 83 -9.48 -11.84 5.33
C THR A 83 -9.20 -11.29 3.93
N ALA A 84 -8.94 -10.01 3.81
CA ALA A 84 -8.35 -9.43 2.61
C ALA A 84 -7.00 -8.80 2.94
N TYR A 85 -5.99 -9.06 2.11
CA TYR A 85 -4.70 -8.40 2.22
C TYR A 85 -4.79 -6.97 1.66
N PHE A 86 -4.27 -6.01 2.41
CA PHE A 86 -4.17 -4.62 2.03
C PHE A 86 -2.70 -4.26 1.77
N GLY A 87 -2.37 -3.89 0.56
CA GLY A 87 -1.00 -3.60 0.15
C GLY A 87 -0.90 -2.46 -0.85
N MET A 88 0.31 -2.19 -1.31
CA MET A 88 0.61 -1.16 -2.32
C MET A 88 0.00 0.21 -1.98
N PHE A 89 -0.12 0.53 -0.69
CA PHE A 89 -0.71 1.79 -0.24
C PHE A 89 0.30 2.92 -0.42
N ALA A 90 0.04 3.79 -1.37
CA ALA A 90 0.88 4.92 -1.68
C ALA A 90 0.06 6.20 -1.76
N VAL A 91 0.59 7.28 -1.21
CA VAL A 91 0.06 8.65 -1.37
C VAL A 91 1.17 9.51 -1.95
N ARG A 92 0.86 10.25 -3.01
CA ARG A 92 1.82 11.12 -3.70
C ARG A 92 2.53 12.04 -2.70
N PRO A 93 3.88 12.03 -2.67
CA PRO A 93 4.63 12.99 -1.87
C PRO A 93 4.17 14.42 -2.17
N GLY A 94 4.05 15.26 -1.12
CA GLY A 94 3.53 16.62 -1.24
C GLY A 94 1.99 16.74 -1.27
N ARG A 95 1.26 15.62 -1.37
CA ARG A 95 -0.22 15.58 -1.24
C ARG A 95 -0.68 14.86 0.03
N GLN A 96 0.26 14.48 0.86
CA GLN A 96 0.01 13.93 2.18
C GLN A 96 -0.47 15.03 3.14
N GLY A 97 -1.23 14.65 4.16
CA GLY A 97 -1.81 15.61 5.11
C GLY A 97 -3.16 16.20 4.69
N GLY A 98 -3.55 16.10 3.41
CA GLY A 98 -4.82 16.60 2.88
C GLY A 98 -6.01 15.62 2.97
N GLY A 99 -5.90 14.55 3.76
CA GLY A 99 -6.99 13.57 3.95
C GLY A 99 -7.11 12.52 2.85
N VAL A 100 -6.36 12.61 1.76
CA VAL A 100 -6.42 11.67 0.62
C VAL A 100 -6.17 10.22 1.06
N GLY A 101 -5.12 9.99 1.85
CA GLY A 101 -4.80 8.65 2.36
C GLY A 101 -5.89 8.11 3.29
N SER A 102 -6.46 8.94 4.16
CA SER A 102 -7.55 8.54 5.05
C SER A 102 -8.82 8.20 4.28
N ALA A 103 -9.15 8.99 3.25
CA ALA A 103 -10.29 8.70 2.38
C ALA A 103 -10.12 7.38 1.63
N LEU A 104 -8.92 7.10 1.12
CA LEU A 104 -8.62 5.84 0.45
C LEU A 104 -8.71 4.64 1.41
N LEU A 105 -8.23 4.78 2.65
CA LEU A 105 -8.35 3.72 3.67
C LEU A 105 -9.82 3.37 3.94
N VAL A 106 -10.68 4.38 4.10
CA VAL A 106 -12.13 4.17 4.29
C VAL A 106 -12.75 3.47 3.07
N ALA A 107 -12.42 3.91 1.87
CA ALA A 107 -12.90 3.28 0.65
C ALA A 107 -12.43 1.83 0.52
N ALA A 108 -11.17 1.55 0.87
CA ALA A 108 -10.61 0.20 0.85
C ALA A 108 -11.34 -0.73 1.85
N GLU A 109 -11.63 -0.26 3.04
CA GLU A 109 -12.41 -1.02 4.04
C GLU A 109 -13.82 -1.37 3.53
N GLN A 110 -14.49 -0.39 2.91
CA GLN A 110 -15.81 -0.61 2.31
C GLN A 110 -15.78 -1.61 1.17
N VAL A 111 -14.82 -1.48 0.24
CA VAL A 111 -14.66 -2.41 -0.88
C VAL A 111 -14.32 -3.82 -0.38
N ALA A 112 -13.43 -3.94 0.61
CA ALA A 112 -13.08 -5.24 1.18
C ALA A 112 -14.31 -5.92 1.82
N ALA A 113 -15.09 -5.18 2.62
CA ALA A 113 -16.27 -5.73 3.26
C ALA A 113 -17.39 -6.08 2.25
N ILE A 114 -17.72 -5.15 1.34
CA ILE A 114 -18.90 -5.28 0.48
C ILE A 114 -18.62 -6.15 -0.74
N GLU A 115 -17.46 -5.97 -1.40
CA GLU A 115 -17.18 -6.64 -2.67
C GLU A 115 -16.38 -7.93 -2.51
N LEU A 116 -15.50 -8.00 -1.49
CA LEU A 116 -14.68 -9.19 -1.23
C LEU A 116 -15.25 -10.06 -0.10
N GLY A 117 -16.29 -9.59 0.61
CA GLY A 117 -16.88 -10.31 1.73
C GLY A 117 -15.92 -10.47 2.92
N ALA A 118 -14.92 -9.60 3.02
CA ALA A 118 -13.92 -9.68 4.08
C ALA A 118 -14.48 -9.17 5.41
N THR A 119 -14.12 -9.85 6.48
CA THR A 119 -14.43 -9.44 7.87
C THR A 119 -13.21 -8.80 8.55
N ALA A 120 -12.05 -8.89 7.94
CA ALA A 120 -10.82 -8.25 8.41
C ALA A 120 -9.89 -7.91 7.25
N LEU A 121 -9.08 -6.88 7.45
CA LEU A 121 -7.92 -6.58 6.61
C LEU A 121 -6.65 -7.04 7.32
N GLU A 122 -5.68 -7.52 6.54
CA GLU A 122 -4.32 -7.82 6.97
C GLU A 122 -3.33 -7.00 6.13
N MET A 123 -2.28 -6.48 6.77
CA MET A 123 -1.14 -5.88 6.08
C MET A 123 0.18 -6.29 6.71
N THR A 124 1.25 -6.12 5.95
CA THR A 124 2.62 -6.19 6.47
C THR A 124 3.29 -4.83 6.36
N VAL A 125 4.01 -4.45 7.42
CA VAL A 125 4.78 -3.20 7.48
C VAL A 125 6.19 -3.53 7.97
N ILE A 126 7.21 -2.96 7.35
CA ILE A 126 8.59 -3.11 7.83
C ILE A 126 8.64 -2.67 9.29
N ARG A 127 9.11 -3.57 10.17
CA ARG A 127 9.11 -3.39 11.63
C ARG A 127 9.82 -2.12 12.08
N GLN A 128 10.86 -1.70 11.36
CA GLN A 128 11.65 -0.51 11.66
C GLN A 128 10.91 0.81 11.36
N ARG A 129 9.78 0.75 10.66
CA ARG A 129 8.96 1.93 10.36
C ARG A 129 7.94 2.19 11.47
N THR A 130 8.44 2.52 12.64
CA THR A 130 7.65 2.67 13.88
C THR A 130 6.59 3.76 13.78
N GLU A 131 6.90 4.89 13.13
CA GLU A 131 5.94 5.99 12.93
C GLU A 131 4.76 5.55 12.04
N LEU A 132 5.05 4.76 10.99
CA LEU A 132 4.03 4.25 10.09
C LEU A 132 3.14 3.22 10.80
N ILE A 133 3.72 2.33 11.59
CA ILE A 133 2.95 1.38 12.41
C ILE A 133 2.04 2.16 13.37
N ALA A 134 2.56 3.17 14.08
CA ALA A 134 1.75 4.01 14.98
C ALA A 134 0.64 4.77 14.24
N TYR A 135 0.87 5.17 13.00
CA TYR A 135 -0.16 5.77 12.14
C TYR A 135 -1.32 4.81 11.90
N TYR A 136 -1.04 3.54 11.60
CA TYR A 136 -2.07 2.52 11.41
C TYR A 136 -2.78 2.14 12.72
N GLU A 137 -2.03 2.02 13.82
CA GLU A 137 -2.62 1.71 15.14
C GLU A 137 -3.67 2.76 15.55
N ARG A 138 -3.40 4.04 15.30
CA ARG A 138 -4.39 5.12 15.54
C ARG A 138 -5.64 5.01 14.65
N ARG A 139 -5.62 4.15 13.63
CA ARG A 139 -6.74 3.88 12.71
C ARG A 139 -7.39 2.53 12.93
N GLY A 140 -7.13 1.91 14.08
CA GLY A 140 -7.76 0.67 14.49
C GLY A 140 -7.07 -0.61 14.01
N TRP A 141 -5.87 -0.49 13.43
CA TRP A 141 -5.04 -1.64 13.14
C TRP A 141 -4.36 -2.15 14.41
N VAL A 142 -4.21 -3.44 14.54
CA VAL A 142 -3.61 -4.10 15.70
C VAL A 142 -2.47 -4.98 15.25
N ARG A 143 -1.32 -4.88 15.93
CA ARG A 143 -0.21 -5.83 15.72
C ARG A 143 -0.63 -7.20 16.23
N THR A 144 -0.43 -8.21 15.40
CA THR A 144 -0.74 -9.59 15.78
C THR A 144 0.35 -10.24 16.62
N GLY A 145 1.52 -9.65 16.68
CA GLY A 145 2.74 -10.27 17.22
C GLY A 145 3.48 -11.18 16.23
N ALA A 146 2.83 -11.56 15.13
CA ALA A 146 3.48 -12.31 14.07
C ALA A 146 4.42 -11.42 13.25
N THR A 147 5.51 -12.02 12.75
CA THR A 147 6.44 -11.40 11.83
C THR A 147 6.60 -12.25 10.58
N ARG A 148 7.06 -11.64 9.49
CA ARG A 148 7.42 -12.33 8.25
C ARG A 148 8.80 -11.86 7.81
N PRO A 149 9.64 -12.74 7.27
CA PRO A 149 10.96 -12.35 6.78
C PRO A 149 10.83 -11.41 5.58
N PHE A 150 11.75 -10.45 5.49
CA PHE A 150 11.90 -9.67 4.28
C PHE A 150 12.57 -10.54 3.20
N PRO A 151 12.08 -10.55 1.94
CA PRO A 151 12.66 -11.35 0.85
C PRO A 151 13.96 -10.71 0.33
N ALA A 152 15.01 -10.74 1.13
CA ALA A 152 16.29 -10.06 0.88
C ALA A 152 17.01 -10.54 -0.39
N ASP A 153 16.75 -11.76 -0.81
CA ASP A 153 17.38 -12.37 -2.00
C ASP A 153 16.66 -12.04 -3.32
N ASP A 154 15.54 -11.32 -3.25
CA ASP A 154 14.76 -10.93 -4.42
C ASP A 154 14.78 -9.41 -4.62
N ALA A 155 15.63 -8.94 -5.54
CA ALA A 155 15.80 -7.53 -5.84
C ALA A 155 14.53 -6.82 -6.34
N ARG A 156 13.49 -7.56 -6.75
CA ARG A 156 12.19 -6.98 -7.12
C ARG A 156 11.52 -6.25 -5.95
N PHE A 157 11.83 -6.66 -4.71
CA PHE A 157 11.33 -6.02 -3.49
C PHE A 157 12.25 -4.93 -2.94
N GLY A 158 13.34 -4.62 -3.64
CA GLY A 158 14.36 -3.68 -3.21
C GLY A 158 15.59 -4.36 -2.63
N VAL A 159 16.66 -3.59 -2.49
CA VAL A 159 17.94 -4.04 -1.95
C VAL A 159 18.07 -3.55 -0.50
N PRO A 160 18.03 -4.46 0.49
CA PRO A 160 18.14 -4.08 1.90
C PRO A 160 19.45 -3.37 2.21
N GLN A 161 19.37 -2.30 3.01
CA GLN A 161 20.53 -1.59 3.56
C GLN A 161 20.85 -2.04 5.00
N ARG A 162 20.10 -3.00 5.49
CA ARG A 162 20.24 -3.64 6.81
C ARG A 162 19.96 -5.13 6.64
N ASP A 163 20.53 -5.93 7.51
CA ASP A 163 20.34 -7.40 7.55
C ASP A 163 19.21 -7.86 8.48
N ASP A 164 18.62 -6.93 9.26
CA ASP A 164 17.58 -7.21 10.25
C ASP A 164 16.18 -6.77 9.82
N LEU A 165 15.93 -6.54 8.52
CA LEU A 165 14.60 -6.18 8.03
C LEU A 165 13.64 -7.36 8.16
N GLU A 166 12.49 -7.10 8.77
CA GLU A 166 11.36 -8.02 8.82
C GLU A 166 10.05 -7.25 8.80
N PHE A 167 8.98 -7.92 8.44
CA PHE A 167 7.64 -7.35 8.46
C PHE A 167 6.93 -7.66 9.78
N SER A 168 6.30 -6.66 10.37
CA SER A 168 5.23 -6.86 11.36
C SER A 168 3.91 -7.08 10.64
N VAL A 169 3.10 -8.02 11.12
CA VAL A 169 1.76 -8.29 10.61
C VAL A 169 0.75 -7.53 11.45
N LEU A 170 -0.06 -6.69 10.78
CA LEU A 170 -1.15 -5.92 11.37
C LEU A 170 -2.48 -6.41 10.81
N VAL A 171 -3.51 -6.40 11.65
CA VAL A 171 -4.88 -6.79 11.27
C VAL A 171 -5.84 -5.70 11.73
N LYS A 172 -6.85 -5.42 10.91
CA LYS A 172 -7.97 -4.54 11.26
C LYS A 172 -9.30 -5.29 11.05
N PRO A 173 -10.09 -5.53 12.09
CA PRO A 173 -11.47 -6.00 11.95
C PRO A 173 -12.31 -4.99 11.16
N LEU A 174 -13.15 -5.48 10.25
CA LEU A 174 -14.14 -4.69 9.53
C LEU A 174 -15.51 -4.87 10.20
N VAL A 175 -16.21 -3.78 10.41
CA VAL A 175 -17.53 -3.76 11.11
C VAL A 175 -18.63 -3.67 10.07
#